data_46167daa1a685a0a6b777832ca9dbee7
#
_entry.id   46167daa1a685a0a6b777832ca9dbee7
#
_cell.length_a   1.000
_cell.length_b   1.000
_cell.length_c   1.000
_cell.angle_alpha   90.00
_cell.angle_beta   90.00
_cell.angle_gamma   90.00
#
_symmetry.space_group_name_H-M   'P 1'
#
loop_
_entity.id
_entity.type
_entity.pdbx_description
1 polymer ?
#
loop_
_entity_poly.entity_id
_entity_poly.type
_entity_poly.pdbx_seq_one_letter_code
_entity_poly.pdbx_strand_id
1 'polypeptide(L)'
;VEAYIAPGSRFDKTRQRWGDPSQRGDDVSGSGAYTHMTLWSENEEGLHNLFRLSSLASYEGQLGKWPRMDADLISQYSKGVIASSGCPSGEIQTRLRLGQIKEAYESAEKWQSIFGKENFLLELMDHGIDIERRVREDLLKLGKDLGMRPVITNDCHYVTQDLSLIHISEPTRRYAIS
;
A
#
# COMPACT_ATOMS: atom_id res chain seq x y z
N VAL A 1 9.86 -1.72 3.64
CA VAL A 1 9.71 -1.42 2.19
C VAL A 1 8.28 -0.98 1.95
N GLU A 2 8.08 0.14 1.23
CA GLU A 2 6.80 0.47 0.66
C GLU A 2 6.70 -0.22 -0.71
N ALA A 3 5.73 -1.11 -0.85
CA ALA A 3 5.53 -1.92 -2.04
C ALA A 3 4.42 -1.34 -2.93
N TYR A 4 4.62 -1.38 -4.24
CA TYR A 4 3.56 -1.12 -5.21
C TYR A 4 2.81 -2.42 -5.51
N ILE A 5 1.53 -2.45 -5.23
CA ILE A 5 0.68 -3.64 -5.40
C ILE A 5 -0.18 -3.47 -6.65
N ALA A 6 -0.05 -4.37 -7.61
CA ALA A 6 -0.90 -4.40 -8.78
C ALA A 6 -2.36 -4.70 -8.40
N PRO A 7 -3.35 -3.98 -8.93
CA PRO A 7 -4.77 -4.27 -8.65
C PRO A 7 -5.24 -5.66 -9.06
N GLY A 8 -4.56 -6.26 -10.01
CA GLY A 8 -4.74 -7.64 -10.48
C GLY A 8 -3.41 -8.35 -10.60
N SER A 9 -3.08 -8.90 -11.76
CA SER A 9 -1.79 -9.53 -12.01
C SER A 9 -0.68 -8.51 -12.26
N ARG A 10 0.53 -8.76 -11.73
CA ARG A 10 1.73 -7.97 -12.02
C ARG A 10 2.14 -7.98 -13.49
N PHE A 11 1.71 -8.99 -14.23
CA PHE A 11 1.94 -9.11 -15.68
C PHE A 11 0.98 -8.25 -16.51
N ASP A 12 -0.15 -7.84 -15.93
CA ASP A 12 -1.11 -6.99 -16.61
C ASP A 12 -0.53 -5.58 -16.79
N LYS A 13 -0.50 -5.08 -18.03
CA LYS A 13 0.03 -3.76 -18.37
C LYS A 13 -1.06 -2.70 -18.48
N THR A 14 -2.30 -3.05 -18.20
CA THR A 14 -3.43 -2.11 -18.16
C THR A 14 -3.63 -1.55 -16.75
N ARG A 15 -4.18 -0.34 -16.67
CA ARG A 15 -4.56 0.29 -15.41
C ARG A 15 -5.98 -0.09 -15.04
N GLN A 16 -6.21 -0.50 -13.83
CA GLN A 16 -7.52 -0.90 -13.30
C GLN A 16 -7.98 0.10 -12.24
N ARG A 17 -8.83 1.04 -12.62
CA ARG A 17 -9.46 1.97 -11.67
C ARG A 17 -10.66 1.31 -11.01
N TRP A 18 -10.84 1.57 -9.73
CA TRP A 18 -11.96 1.00 -8.95
C TRP A 18 -13.15 1.94 -8.83
N GLY A 19 -12.92 3.24 -8.86
CA GLY A 19 -13.97 4.26 -8.82
C GLY A 19 -14.40 4.69 -10.22
N ASP A 20 -15.57 5.31 -10.30
CA ASP A 20 -16.03 5.96 -11.52
C ASP A 20 -15.30 7.30 -11.76
N PRO A 21 -15.49 7.95 -12.93
CA PRO A 21 -14.81 9.20 -13.26
C PRO A 21 -15.07 10.36 -12.30
N SER A 22 -16.22 10.37 -11.58
CA SER A 22 -16.56 11.42 -10.61
C SER A 22 -15.77 11.28 -9.31
N GLN A 23 -15.27 10.07 -9.01
CA GLN A 23 -14.53 9.73 -7.80
C GLN A 23 -13.00 9.84 -7.95
N ARG A 24 -12.50 10.43 -9.03
CA ARG A 24 -11.05 10.53 -9.31
C ARG A 24 -10.24 11.21 -8.21
N GLY A 25 -10.85 12.14 -7.47
CA GLY A 25 -10.20 12.80 -6.34
C GLY A 25 -9.99 11.90 -5.13
N ASP A 26 -10.74 10.81 -5.03
CA ASP A 26 -10.66 9.83 -3.95
C ASP A 26 -9.70 8.67 -4.28
N ASP A 27 -9.32 8.53 -5.56
CA ASP A 27 -8.35 7.53 -6.02
C ASP A 27 -6.93 8.12 -6.04
N VAL A 28 -6.22 7.92 -4.94
CA VAL A 28 -4.79 8.30 -4.82
C VAL A 28 -3.84 7.15 -5.12
N SER A 29 -4.34 6.04 -5.65
CA SER A 29 -3.61 4.81 -5.95
C SER A 29 -3.02 4.80 -7.36
N GLY A 30 -2.13 5.73 -7.70
CA GLY A 30 -1.44 5.73 -8.99
C GLY A 30 -2.37 5.68 -10.22
N SER A 31 -3.60 6.15 -10.09
CA SER A 31 -4.63 6.10 -11.15
C SER A 31 -4.92 4.68 -11.66
N GLY A 32 -4.96 3.70 -10.78
CA GLY A 32 -5.23 2.31 -11.08
C GLY A 32 -4.00 1.51 -11.56
N ALA A 33 -2.82 2.08 -11.45
CA ALA A 33 -1.57 1.36 -11.75
C ALA A 33 -1.13 0.48 -10.59
N TYR A 34 -1.31 0.95 -9.36
CA TYR A 34 -0.89 0.27 -8.13
C TYR A 34 -1.60 0.85 -6.90
N THR A 35 -1.54 0.11 -5.79
CA THR A 35 -1.77 0.60 -4.43
C THR A 35 -0.50 0.43 -3.60
N HIS A 36 -0.47 1.03 -2.40
CA HIS A 36 0.65 0.88 -1.49
C HIS A 36 0.40 -0.20 -0.44
N MET A 37 1.47 -0.86 -0.01
CA MET A 37 1.50 -1.75 1.14
C MET A 37 2.86 -1.60 1.81
N THR A 38 2.89 -1.51 3.14
CA THR A 38 4.15 -1.47 3.87
C THR A 38 4.54 -2.89 4.30
N LEU A 39 5.79 -3.28 4.03
CA LEU A 39 6.33 -4.60 4.35
C LEU A 39 7.57 -4.46 5.24
N TRP A 40 7.65 -5.27 6.30
CA TRP A 40 8.80 -5.39 7.19
C TRP A 40 9.29 -6.82 7.26
N SER A 41 10.57 -7.02 7.45
CA SER A 41 11.13 -8.33 7.79
C SER A 41 11.04 -8.56 9.30
N GLU A 42 10.49 -9.68 9.70
CA GLU A 42 10.48 -10.16 11.08
C GLU A 42 11.83 -10.82 11.45
N ASN A 43 12.46 -11.46 10.47
CA ASN A 43 13.68 -12.25 10.64
C ASN A 43 14.51 -12.28 9.35
N GLU A 44 15.62 -13.01 9.34
CA GLU A 44 16.54 -13.12 8.20
C GLU A 44 15.85 -13.73 6.96
N GLU A 45 15.00 -14.75 7.13
CA GLU A 45 14.24 -15.34 6.02
C GLU A 45 13.32 -14.31 5.39
N GLY A 46 12.61 -13.51 6.21
CA GLY A 46 11.77 -12.41 5.75
C GLY A 46 12.57 -11.34 5.01
N LEU A 47 13.78 -11.00 5.47
CA LEU A 47 14.64 -10.05 4.77
C LEU A 47 15.02 -10.54 3.37
N HIS A 48 15.43 -11.79 3.25
CA HIS A 48 15.72 -12.40 1.95
C HIS A 48 14.51 -12.48 1.04
N ASN A 49 13.31 -12.73 1.62
CA ASN A 49 12.07 -12.72 0.88
C ASN A 49 11.72 -11.32 0.37
N LEU A 50 11.95 -10.26 1.15
CA LEU A 50 11.79 -8.87 0.68
C LEU A 50 12.73 -8.55 -0.49
N PHE A 51 13.97 -9.03 -0.48
CA PHE A 51 14.89 -8.87 -1.62
C PHE A 51 14.36 -9.56 -2.87
N ARG A 52 13.83 -10.78 -2.74
CA ARG A 52 13.24 -11.54 -3.87
C ARG A 52 11.99 -10.83 -4.41
N LEU A 53 11.09 -10.41 -3.53
CA LEU A 53 9.88 -9.66 -3.88
C LEU A 53 10.23 -8.39 -4.68
N SER A 54 11.19 -7.60 -4.19
CA SER A 54 11.62 -6.36 -4.85
C SER A 54 12.25 -6.64 -6.22
N SER A 55 13.11 -7.67 -6.33
CA SER A 55 13.74 -8.06 -7.58
C SER A 55 12.73 -8.54 -8.62
N LEU A 56 11.84 -9.46 -8.23
CA LEU A 56 10.82 -10.00 -9.13
C LEU A 56 9.77 -8.94 -9.52
N ALA A 57 9.42 -8.02 -8.64
CA ALA A 57 8.57 -6.88 -8.97
C ALA A 57 9.20 -6.03 -10.10
N SER A 58 10.51 -5.83 -10.05
CA SER A 58 11.26 -5.09 -11.09
C SER A 58 11.35 -5.84 -12.40
N TYR A 59 11.56 -7.16 -12.37
CA TYR A 59 11.68 -7.98 -13.59
C TYR A 59 10.35 -8.26 -14.27
N GLU A 60 9.31 -8.56 -13.51
CA GLU A 60 8.03 -9.07 -14.03
C GLU A 60 6.92 -8.03 -13.97
N GLY A 61 6.88 -7.24 -12.90
CA GLY A 61 5.76 -6.35 -12.56
C GLY A 61 5.90 -4.92 -13.06
N GLN A 62 6.97 -4.58 -13.78
CA GLN A 62 7.24 -3.21 -14.21
C GLN A 62 6.11 -2.62 -15.07
N LEU A 63 5.53 -1.51 -14.62
CA LEU A 63 4.59 -0.69 -15.38
C LEU A 63 5.07 0.78 -15.36
N GLY A 64 5.64 1.23 -16.47
CA GLY A 64 6.35 2.51 -16.48
C GLY A 64 7.53 2.49 -15.50
N LYS A 65 7.52 3.36 -14.49
CA LYS A 65 8.56 3.43 -13.46
C LYS A 65 8.24 2.64 -12.17
N TRP A 66 7.11 1.94 -12.11
CA TRP A 66 6.63 1.27 -10.90
C TRP A 66 6.86 -0.24 -10.97
N PRO A 67 7.77 -0.81 -10.16
CA PRO A 67 7.93 -2.24 -9.96
C PRO A 67 6.80 -2.76 -9.06
N ARG A 68 5.85 -3.53 -9.60
CA ARG A 68 4.66 -3.97 -8.90
C ARG A 68 4.73 -5.43 -8.49
N MET A 69 4.22 -5.70 -7.30
CA MET A 69 3.95 -7.05 -6.80
C MET A 69 2.45 -7.35 -6.95
N ASP A 70 2.08 -8.61 -6.96
CA ASP A 70 0.69 -9.06 -6.84
C ASP A 70 0.53 -10.07 -5.71
N ALA A 71 -0.70 -10.49 -5.43
CA ALA A 71 -1.00 -11.41 -4.35
C ALA A 71 -0.30 -12.77 -4.54
N ASP A 72 -0.18 -13.23 -5.79
CA ASP A 72 0.47 -14.51 -6.09
C ASP A 72 1.96 -14.48 -5.76
N LEU A 73 2.65 -13.40 -6.15
CA LEU A 73 4.06 -13.23 -5.84
C LEU A 73 4.29 -13.09 -4.34
N ILE A 74 3.48 -12.26 -3.67
CA ILE A 74 3.60 -12.03 -2.23
C ILE A 74 3.33 -13.33 -1.47
N SER A 75 2.34 -14.12 -1.84
CA SER A 75 2.03 -15.39 -1.17
C SER A 75 3.18 -16.39 -1.20
N GLN A 76 4.00 -16.38 -2.26
CA GLN A 76 5.17 -17.27 -2.39
C GLN A 76 6.31 -16.88 -1.44
N TYR A 77 6.39 -15.60 -1.04
CA TYR A 77 7.50 -15.04 -0.25
C TYR A 77 7.05 -14.29 1.00
N SER A 78 5.86 -14.60 1.53
CA SER A 78 5.31 -13.95 2.74
C SER A 78 5.93 -14.42 4.05
N LYS A 79 6.62 -15.57 4.06
CA LYS A 79 7.20 -16.13 5.30
C LYS A 79 8.23 -15.21 5.91
N GLY A 80 8.09 -14.91 7.21
CA GLY A 80 8.96 -13.98 7.92
C GLY A 80 8.77 -12.50 7.53
N VAL A 81 7.66 -12.19 6.82
CA VAL A 81 7.29 -10.83 6.44
C VAL A 81 6.05 -10.41 7.21
N ILE A 82 6.10 -9.23 7.81
CA ILE A 82 4.96 -8.52 8.40
C ILE A 82 4.50 -7.48 7.38
N ALA A 83 3.19 -7.31 7.23
CA ALA A 83 2.61 -6.33 6.32
C ALA A 83 1.57 -5.45 7.02
N SER A 84 1.34 -4.26 6.48
CA SER A 84 0.20 -3.43 6.86
C SER A 84 -0.61 -2.97 5.65
N SER A 85 -1.81 -2.49 5.92
CA SER A 85 -2.72 -1.98 4.88
C SER A 85 -2.20 -0.76 4.12
N GLY A 86 -1.06 -0.20 4.55
CA GLY A 86 -0.39 0.93 3.92
C GLY A 86 -1.00 2.29 4.27
N CYS A 87 -0.50 3.32 3.61
CA CYS A 87 -0.94 4.72 3.73
C CYS A 87 -2.32 4.95 3.07
N PRO A 88 -2.83 6.18 2.96
CA PRO A 88 -4.08 6.46 2.24
C PRO A 88 -4.17 5.88 0.81
N SER A 89 -3.03 5.59 0.17
CA SER A 89 -2.97 4.93 -1.15
C SER A 89 -3.07 3.39 -1.09
N GLY A 90 -3.27 2.81 0.09
CA GLY A 90 -3.52 1.38 0.25
C GLY A 90 -4.82 0.92 -0.37
N GLU A 91 -4.92 -0.36 -0.72
CA GLU A 91 -6.11 -0.95 -1.35
C GLU A 91 -7.35 -0.81 -0.45
N ILE A 92 -7.24 -1.20 0.82
CA ILE A 92 -8.35 -1.20 1.77
C ILE A 92 -8.89 0.23 1.96
N GLN A 93 -8.00 1.19 2.25
CA GLN A 93 -8.36 2.59 2.45
C GLN A 93 -9.01 3.21 1.20
N THR A 94 -8.48 2.89 0.02
CA THR A 94 -9.04 3.36 -1.25
C THR A 94 -10.43 2.80 -1.49
N ARG A 95 -10.67 1.51 -1.24
CA ARG A 95 -11.98 0.86 -1.34
C ARG A 95 -13.01 1.50 -0.40
N LEU A 96 -12.62 1.74 0.86
CA LEU A 96 -13.48 2.41 1.84
C LEU A 96 -13.88 3.82 1.38
N ARG A 97 -12.93 4.63 0.89
CA ARG A 97 -13.24 5.98 0.36
C ARG A 97 -14.19 5.96 -0.83
N LEU A 98 -14.09 4.95 -1.66
CA LEU A 98 -14.97 4.76 -2.83
C LEU A 98 -16.35 4.19 -2.45
N GLY A 99 -16.62 3.92 -1.16
CA GLY A 99 -17.85 3.29 -0.70
C GLY A 99 -17.96 1.79 -1.04
N GLN A 100 -16.87 1.18 -1.48
CA GLN A 100 -16.77 -0.24 -1.83
C GLN A 100 -16.47 -1.08 -0.57
N ILE A 101 -17.41 -1.07 0.38
CA ILE A 101 -17.21 -1.67 1.71
C ILE A 101 -16.96 -3.19 1.60
N LYS A 102 -17.76 -3.88 0.79
CA LYS A 102 -17.64 -5.33 0.59
C LYS A 102 -16.24 -5.68 0.06
N GLU A 103 -15.79 -4.97 -0.97
CA GLU A 103 -14.49 -5.19 -1.60
C GLU A 103 -13.32 -4.83 -0.65
N ALA A 104 -13.52 -3.87 0.26
CA ALA A 104 -12.55 -3.56 1.30
C ALA A 104 -12.36 -4.72 2.28
N TYR A 105 -13.46 -5.35 2.72
CA TYR A 105 -13.43 -6.55 3.57
C TYR A 105 -12.78 -7.73 2.84
N GLU A 106 -13.19 -8.03 1.61
CA GLU A 106 -12.58 -9.09 0.79
C GLU A 106 -11.07 -8.90 0.59
N SER A 107 -10.65 -7.65 0.39
CA SER A 107 -9.23 -7.31 0.29
C SER A 107 -8.49 -7.54 1.61
N ALA A 108 -9.07 -7.12 2.73
CA ALA A 108 -8.49 -7.32 4.04
C ALA A 108 -8.35 -8.81 4.40
N GLU A 109 -9.39 -9.60 4.16
CA GLU A 109 -9.38 -11.06 4.36
C GLU A 109 -8.34 -11.75 3.47
N LYS A 110 -8.23 -11.34 2.20
CA LYS A 110 -7.21 -11.83 1.26
C LYS A 110 -5.81 -11.62 1.83
N TRP A 111 -5.48 -10.42 2.24
CA TRP A 111 -4.15 -10.12 2.75
C TRP A 111 -3.88 -10.79 4.10
N GLN A 112 -4.89 -10.83 4.99
CA GLN A 112 -4.77 -11.56 6.25
C GLN A 112 -4.54 -13.06 6.03
N SER A 113 -5.14 -13.65 4.99
CA SER A 113 -4.91 -15.06 4.67
C SER A 113 -3.50 -15.35 4.16
N ILE A 114 -2.87 -14.40 3.47
CA ILE A 114 -1.50 -14.53 2.93
C ILE A 114 -0.44 -14.38 4.03
N PHE A 115 -0.55 -13.36 4.87
CA PHE A 115 0.45 -13.07 5.91
C PHE A 115 0.18 -13.75 7.25
N GLY A 116 -1.05 -14.19 7.46
CA GLY A 116 -1.52 -14.66 8.75
C GLY A 116 -2.06 -13.52 9.63
N LYS A 117 -2.92 -13.89 10.57
CA LYS A 117 -3.64 -12.94 11.43
C LYS A 117 -2.72 -12.05 12.28
N GLU A 118 -1.57 -12.58 12.68
CA GLU A 118 -0.61 -11.86 13.52
C GLU A 118 0.31 -10.92 12.71
N ASN A 119 0.47 -11.19 11.42
CA ASN A 119 1.45 -10.53 10.57
C ASN A 119 0.83 -9.59 9.52
N PHE A 120 -0.50 -9.44 9.51
CA PHE A 120 -1.18 -8.41 8.72
C PHE A 120 -1.88 -7.40 9.65
N LEU A 121 -1.44 -6.14 9.58
CA LEU A 121 -1.85 -5.06 10.48
C LEU A 121 -2.65 -4.00 9.70
N LEU A 122 -3.61 -3.36 10.39
CA LEU A 122 -4.27 -2.19 9.85
C LEU A 122 -3.49 -0.93 10.21
N GLU A 123 -3.02 -0.21 9.21
CA GLU A 123 -2.23 1.00 9.40
C GLU A 123 -3.14 2.22 9.55
N LEU A 124 -2.97 2.92 10.67
CA LEU A 124 -3.68 4.16 11.00
C LEU A 124 -2.69 5.31 11.00
N MET A 125 -3.06 6.39 10.34
CA MET A 125 -2.29 7.64 10.30
C MET A 125 -3.16 8.80 10.75
N ASP A 126 -2.54 9.83 11.34
CA ASP A 126 -3.21 11.07 11.72
C ASP A 126 -2.29 12.29 11.51
N HIS A 127 -2.21 12.74 10.27
CA HIS A 127 -1.54 13.98 9.89
C HIS A 127 -2.50 15.19 9.86
N GLY A 128 -3.73 15.02 10.34
CA GLY A 128 -4.75 16.07 10.33
C GLY A 128 -5.39 16.33 8.97
N ILE A 129 -5.21 15.44 7.98
CA ILE A 129 -5.75 15.57 6.64
C ILE A 129 -7.07 14.81 6.47
N ASP A 130 -7.98 15.33 5.64
CA ASP A 130 -9.32 14.79 5.49
C ASP A 130 -9.37 13.38 4.92
N ILE A 131 -8.44 13.03 4.02
CA ILE A 131 -8.40 11.71 3.39
C ILE A 131 -8.18 10.58 4.42
N GLU A 132 -7.45 10.85 5.50
CA GLU A 132 -7.24 9.89 6.60
C GLU A 132 -8.45 9.82 7.52
N ARG A 133 -9.03 11.02 7.85
CA ARG A 133 -10.19 11.10 8.74
C ARG A 133 -11.41 10.38 8.19
N ARG A 134 -11.65 10.49 6.88
CA ARG A 134 -12.82 9.91 6.20
C ARG A 134 -12.91 8.40 6.30
N VAL A 135 -11.80 7.69 6.44
CA VAL A 135 -11.75 6.21 6.47
C VAL A 135 -11.46 5.63 7.84
N ARG A 136 -11.10 6.46 8.81
CA ARG A 136 -10.62 6.01 10.12
C ARG A 136 -11.62 5.11 10.85
N GLU A 137 -12.87 5.54 10.94
CA GLU A 137 -13.92 4.80 11.64
C GLU A 137 -14.24 3.48 10.95
N ASP A 138 -14.37 3.49 9.63
CA ASP A 138 -14.63 2.30 8.83
C ASP A 138 -13.46 1.31 8.90
N LEU A 139 -12.22 1.80 8.89
CA LEU A 139 -11.03 1.00 9.01
C LEU A 139 -10.94 0.33 10.41
N LEU A 140 -11.24 1.08 11.48
CA LEU A 140 -11.28 0.53 12.83
C LEU A 140 -12.41 -0.50 13.00
N LYS A 141 -13.57 -0.24 12.40
CA LYS A 141 -14.70 -1.19 12.39
C LYS A 141 -14.31 -2.48 11.67
N LEU A 142 -13.76 -2.37 10.46
CA LEU A 142 -13.25 -3.51 9.68
C LEU A 142 -12.23 -4.32 10.49
N GLY A 143 -11.28 -3.65 11.14
CA GLY A 143 -10.29 -4.29 11.99
C GLY A 143 -10.91 -5.08 13.15
N LYS A 144 -11.90 -4.49 13.83
CA LYS A 144 -12.64 -5.15 14.90
C LYS A 144 -13.39 -6.38 14.40
N ASP A 145 -14.10 -6.25 13.28
CA ASP A 145 -14.92 -7.31 12.71
C ASP A 145 -14.08 -8.52 12.25
N LEU A 146 -12.89 -8.28 11.68
CA LEU A 146 -11.96 -9.31 11.22
C LEU A 146 -10.89 -9.70 12.25
N GLY A 147 -10.89 -9.07 13.42
CA GLY A 147 -9.91 -9.31 14.47
C GLY A 147 -8.48 -8.95 14.08
N MET A 148 -8.31 -7.91 13.28
CA MET A 148 -7.01 -7.37 12.87
C MET A 148 -6.51 -6.34 13.87
N ARG A 149 -5.19 -6.33 14.14
CA ARG A 149 -4.58 -5.37 15.04
C ARG A 149 -4.28 -4.06 14.31
N PRO A 150 -4.66 -2.91 14.87
CA PRO A 150 -4.23 -1.62 14.35
C PRO A 150 -2.77 -1.31 14.75
N VAL A 151 -2.05 -0.60 13.88
CA VAL A 151 -0.76 0.01 14.14
C VAL A 151 -0.82 1.49 13.76
N ILE A 152 -0.28 2.35 14.60
CA ILE A 152 -0.21 3.79 14.33
C ILE A 152 1.17 4.10 13.77
N THR A 153 1.21 4.77 12.63
CA THR A 153 2.44 5.19 11.96
C THR A 153 2.36 6.65 11.52
N ASN A 154 3.49 7.23 11.16
CA ASN A 154 3.60 8.61 10.69
C ASN A 154 4.08 8.71 9.24
N ASP A 155 3.97 7.65 8.46
CA ASP A 155 4.41 7.65 7.05
C ASP A 155 5.83 8.26 6.86
N CYS A 156 6.77 7.85 7.73
CA CYS A 156 8.09 8.44 7.83
C CYS A 156 8.93 8.19 6.58
N HIS A 157 9.21 9.24 5.81
CA HIS A 157 10.08 9.21 4.64
C HIS A 157 11.52 9.63 4.95
N TYR A 158 11.77 10.19 6.14
CA TYR A 158 13.06 10.74 6.57
C TYR A 158 13.39 10.39 8.01
N VAL A 159 14.67 10.29 8.29
CA VAL A 159 15.18 10.03 9.64
C VAL A 159 15.10 11.28 10.50
N THR A 160 15.35 12.46 9.91
CA THR A 160 15.30 13.76 10.59
C THR A 160 14.56 14.79 9.74
N GLN A 161 14.04 15.83 10.39
CA GLN A 161 13.29 16.91 9.71
C GLN A 161 14.12 17.64 8.64
N ASP A 162 15.42 17.80 8.86
CA ASP A 162 16.33 18.50 7.93
C ASP A 162 16.43 17.79 6.57
N LEU A 163 16.28 16.45 6.54
CA LEU A 163 16.27 15.67 5.32
C LEU A 163 15.01 15.88 4.47
N SER A 164 13.93 16.41 5.04
CA SER A 164 12.70 16.71 4.31
C SER A 164 12.87 17.79 3.24
N LEU A 165 13.88 18.68 3.39
CA LEU A 165 14.22 19.73 2.43
C LEU A 165 14.61 19.17 1.05
N ILE A 166 15.12 17.95 0.97
CA ILE A 166 15.47 17.30 -0.30
C ILE A 166 14.23 17.13 -1.19
N HIS A 167 13.07 16.79 -0.62
CA HIS A 167 11.82 16.68 -1.38
C HIS A 167 11.16 18.01 -1.70
N ILE A 168 11.40 19.05 -0.93
CA ILE A 168 10.90 20.41 -1.24
C ILE A 168 11.69 21.00 -2.41
N SER A 169 12.98 20.73 -2.52
CA SER A 169 13.83 21.26 -3.60
C SER A 169 13.84 20.40 -4.89
N GLU A 170 13.60 19.10 -4.79
CA GLU A 170 13.57 18.17 -5.93
C GLU A 170 12.43 18.46 -6.95
N PRO A 171 11.19 18.76 -6.56
CA PRO A 171 10.15 19.11 -7.51
C PRO A 171 10.50 20.34 -8.35
N THR A 172 11.15 21.33 -7.77
CA THR A 172 11.58 22.56 -8.48
C THR A 172 12.70 22.28 -9.48
N ARG A 173 13.60 21.34 -9.21
CA ARG A 173 14.64 20.93 -10.16
C ARG A 173 14.07 20.18 -11.36
N ARG A 174 13.06 19.34 -11.19
CA ARG A 174 12.42 18.62 -12.29
C ARG A 174 11.68 19.52 -13.27
N TYR A 175 11.19 20.65 -12.83
CA TYR A 175 10.53 21.66 -13.68
C TYR A 175 11.51 22.67 -14.29
N ALA A 176 12.73 22.76 -13.79
CA ALA A 176 13.75 23.69 -14.32
C ALA A 176 14.61 23.10 -15.45
N ILE A 177 14.41 21.83 -15.82
CA ILE A 177 15.18 21.11 -16.87
C ILE A 177 14.31 20.74 -18.07
N SER A 178 13.07 21.22 -18.14
CA SER A 178 12.19 21.03 -19.30
C SER A 178 12.15 22.28 -20.19
#